data_66e695b53deab3debf6beacdd59330a7
#
_entry.id   66e695b53deab3debf6beacdd59330a7
#
_cell.length_a   1.000
_cell.length_b   1.000
_cell.length_c   1.000
_cell.angle_alpha   90.00
_cell.angle_beta   90.00
_cell.angle_gamma   90.00
#
_symmetry.space_group_name_H-M   'P 1'
#
loop_
_entity.id
_entity.type
_entity.pdbx_description
1 polymer ?
#
loop_
_entity_poly.entity_id
_entity_poly.type
_entity_poly.pdbx_seq_one_letter_code
_entity_poly.pdbx_strand_id
1 'polypeptide(L)'
;MEADISPGRGKIRHSEKTDRQVLKIITINTNCIRSAVNKGFHLWLAKQDADIVCIQELKAQPDEVPDEINLDGTFYRYVHCAEKKGYSGCAILTRKKPDEVIIGFGNEEFDREGRYVEARFNNLIVVSIYFPSGSSSEERQQAKFRFLDVIKGRLDELLRDGRDVVLCGDFNIAHKEIDIKNWKGNLKNSGFLPEERQWITDRLREGWQDVFRRLDPRPDRFTWWSNRGRARINNVGWRIDYQFSTPAIASTAKETDIYRDERFSDHAPLTVVYDFNLQ
;
A
#
# COMPACT_ATOMS: atom_id res chain seq x y z
N MET A 1 -21.52 -69.97 -8.57
CA MET A 1 -20.80 -69.24 -7.52
C MET A 1 -20.10 -68.05 -8.20
N GLU A 2 -20.83 -66.95 -8.30
CA GLU A 2 -20.35 -65.70 -8.87
C GLU A 2 -19.93 -64.79 -7.72
N ALA A 3 -18.71 -64.28 -7.78
CA ALA A 3 -18.16 -63.38 -6.79
C ALA A 3 -18.44 -61.95 -7.21
N ASP A 4 -19.22 -61.23 -6.43
CA ASP A 4 -19.56 -59.82 -6.53
C ASP A 4 -18.34 -58.97 -6.07
N ILE A 5 -17.77 -58.17 -6.98
CA ILE A 5 -16.71 -57.20 -6.68
C ILE A 5 -17.30 -55.79 -6.87
N SER A 6 -17.76 -55.20 -5.75
CA SER A 6 -18.13 -53.80 -5.69
C SER A 6 -16.89 -52.91 -5.60
N PRO A 7 -16.72 -51.87 -6.40
CA PRO A 7 -15.62 -50.92 -6.28
C PRO A 7 -15.86 -49.92 -5.12
N GLY A 8 -14.90 -49.89 -4.22
CA GLY A 8 -14.87 -48.96 -3.09
C GLY A 8 -14.84 -47.52 -3.55
N ARG A 9 -15.83 -46.73 -3.10
CA ARG A 9 -15.86 -45.25 -3.21
C ARG A 9 -14.72 -44.68 -2.38
N GLY A 10 -13.66 -44.24 -3.03
CA GLY A 10 -12.64 -43.41 -2.41
C GLY A 10 -13.26 -42.10 -1.92
N LYS A 11 -13.29 -41.92 -0.60
CA LYS A 11 -13.59 -40.59 0.01
C LYS A 11 -12.49 -39.64 -0.39
N ILE A 12 -12.84 -38.67 -1.23
CA ILE A 12 -12.02 -37.47 -1.44
C ILE A 12 -11.97 -36.76 -0.09
N ARG A 13 -10.84 -36.84 0.58
CA ARG A 13 -10.56 -35.99 1.74
C ARG A 13 -10.42 -34.58 1.23
N HIS A 14 -11.44 -33.74 1.46
CA HIS A 14 -11.25 -32.32 1.47
C HIS A 14 -10.16 -32.01 2.51
N SER A 15 -8.99 -31.59 2.07
CA SER A 15 -8.00 -31.04 2.97
C SER A 15 -8.65 -29.85 3.65
N GLU A 16 -8.84 -29.93 4.97
CA GLU A 16 -9.14 -28.78 5.79
C GLU A 16 -8.08 -27.73 5.49
N LYS A 17 -8.49 -26.61 4.91
CA LYS A 17 -7.66 -25.40 4.83
C LYS A 17 -7.39 -25.04 6.28
N THR A 18 -6.20 -25.35 6.76
CA THR A 18 -5.68 -24.76 8.00
C THR A 18 -5.89 -23.26 7.91
N ASP A 19 -6.65 -22.69 8.85
CA ASP A 19 -6.83 -21.24 8.98
C ASP A 19 -5.44 -20.59 8.95
N ARG A 20 -5.17 -19.84 7.88
CA ARG A 20 -3.86 -19.21 7.67
C ARG A 20 -3.75 -18.08 8.67
N GLN A 21 -2.91 -18.24 9.69
CA GLN A 21 -2.62 -17.23 10.72
C GLN A 21 -1.67 -16.13 10.22
N VAL A 22 -1.42 -16.05 8.93
CA VAL A 22 -0.46 -15.12 8.33
C VAL A 22 -1.18 -14.20 7.36
N LEU A 23 -1.03 -12.91 7.57
CA LEU A 23 -1.54 -11.85 6.69
C LEU A 23 -0.37 -11.17 5.99
N LYS A 24 -0.31 -11.27 4.66
CA LYS A 24 0.70 -10.58 3.84
C LYS A 24 0.07 -9.41 3.11
N ILE A 25 0.55 -8.20 3.43
CA ILE A 25 0.12 -6.95 2.79
C ILE A 25 1.25 -6.37 1.96
N ILE A 26 0.96 -6.00 0.72
CA ILE A 26 1.88 -5.31 -0.19
C ILE A 26 1.34 -3.92 -0.48
N THR A 27 2.19 -2.91 -0.49
CA THR A 27 1.87 -1.59 -1.04
C THR A 27 2.86 -1.20 -2.13
N ILE A 28 2.35 -0.57 -3.20
CA ILE A 28 3.16 -0.10 -4.33
C ILE A 28 2.50 1.11 -5.01
N ASN A 29 3.27 2.17 -5.22
CA ASN A 29 2.94 3.18 -6.20
C ASN A 29 3.38 2.68 -7.59
N THR A 30 2.44 2.52 -8.52
CA THR A 30 2.71 1.96 -9.85
C THR A 30 3.13 3.01 -10.88
N ASN A 31 2.97 4.28 -10.55
CA ASN A 31 3.19 5.44 -11.47
C ASN A 31 2.46 5.31 -12.84
N CYS A 32 1.70 4.31 -13.05
CA CYS A 32 0.72 3.96 -14.09
C CYS A 32 0.57 2.44 -14.11
N ILE A 33 -0.60 1.96 -13.73
CA ILE A 33 -0.88 0.52 -13.61
C ILE A 33 -0.69 -0.24 -14.93
N ARG A 34 -1.09 0.34 -16.07
CA ARG A 34 -0.90 -0.27 -17.40
C ARG A 34 0.58 -0.46 -17.71
N SER A 35 1.42 0.55 -17.42
CA SER A 35 2.88 0.46 -17.57
C SER A 35 3.50 -0.58 -16.64
N ALA A 36 3.03 -0.68 -15.41
CA ALA A 36 3.52 -1.67 -14.44
C ALA A 36 3.17 -3.10 -14.89
N VAL A 37 1.95 -3.33 -15.37
CA VAL A 37 1.51 -4.63 -15.94
C VAL A 37 2.36 -5.00 -17.14
N ASN A 38 2.59 -4.09 -18.08
CA ASN A 38 3.46 -4.32 -19.24
C ASN A 38 4.92 -4.66 -18.87
N LYS A 39 5.36 -4.26 -17.68
CA LYS A 39 6.68 -4.60 -17.10
C LYS A 39 6.66 -5.86 -16.24
N GLY A 40 5.57 -6.62 -16.22
CA GLY A 40 5.46 -7.90 -15.54
C GLY A 40 5.01 -7.82 -14.07
N PHE A 41 4.49 -6.69 -13.60
CA PHE A 41 4.00 -6.55 -12.22
C PHE A 41 3.02 -7.67 -11.82
N HIS A 42 2.04 -7.99 -12.68
CA HIS A 42 1.06 -9.04 -12.44
C HIS A 42 1.71 -10.44 -12.33
N LEU A 43 2.74 -10.74 -13.13
CA LEU A 43 3.48 -12.00 -13.08
C LEU A 43 4.29 -12.14 -11.79
N TRP A 44 4.86 -11.04 -11.32
CA TRP A 44 5.53 -10.99 -10.02
C TRP A 44 4.51 -11.16 -8.90
N LEU A 45 3.39 -10.42 -8.94
CA LEU A 45 2.35 -10.45 -7.92
C LEU A 45 1.77 -11.87 -7.74
N ALA A 46 1.58 -12.62 -8.83
CA ALA A 46 1.11 -14.00 -8.79
C ALA A 46 2.00 -14.93 -7.94
N LYS A 47 3.29 -14.60 -7.79
CA LYS A 47 4.27 -15.38 -7.01
C LYS A 47 4.35 -14.94 -5.55
N GLN A 48 3.71 -13.82 -5.18
CA GLN A 48 3.88 -13.24 -3.83
C GLN A 48 3.01 -13.89 -2.77
N ASP A 49 1.95 -14.59 -3.16
CA ASP A 49 0.94 -15.13 -2.24
C ASP A 49 0.43 -14.06 -1.25
N ALA A 50 0.20 -12.85 -1.75
CA ALA A 50 -0.30 -11.73 -0.97
C ALA A 50 -1.79 -11.91 -0.65
N ASP A 51 -2.22 -11.50 0.53
CA ASP A 51 -3.63 -11.47 0.91
C ASP A 51 -4.29 -10.15 0.49
N ILE A 52 -3.56 -9.03 0.66
CA ILE A 52 -4.02 -7.69 0.31
C ILE A 52 -2.91 -6.93 -0.41
N VAL A 53 -3.30 -6.19 -1.46
CA VAL A 53 -2.40 -5.32 -2.22
C VAL A 53 -2.99 -3.93 -2.33
N CYS A 54 -2.28 -2.94 -1.81
CA CYS A 54 -2.62 -1.52 -1.90
C CYS A 54 -1.82 -0.87 -3.03
N ILE A 55 -2.52 -0.28 -4.00
CA ILE A 55 -1.89 0.30 -5.19
C ILE A 55 -2.17 1.79 -5.24
N GLN A 56 -1.15 2.59 -5.55
CA GLN A 56 -1.26 4.03 -5.75
C GLN A 56 -0.84 4.40 -7.17
N GLU A 57 -1.25 5.57 -7.61
CA GLU A 57 -1.02 6.12 -8.96
C GLU A 57 -1.43 5.17 -10.09
N LEU A 58 -2.69 4.76 -10.09
CA LEU A 58 -3.27 3.95 -11.17
C LEU A 58 -3.14 4.65 -12.53
N LYS A 59 -3.37 5.97 -12.57
CA LYS A 59 -3.39 6.81 -13.79
C LYS A 59 -4.24 6.17 -14.91
N ALA A 60 -5.37 5.61 -14.52
CA ALA A 60 -6.31 4.89 -15.37
C ALA A 60 -7.75 5.23 -14.99
N GLN A 61 -8.67 5.15 -15.94
CA GLN A 61 -10.10 5.13 -15.66
C GLN A 61 -10.53 3.70 -15.28
N PRO A 62 -11.72 3.49 -14.71
CA PRO A 62 -12.13 2.15 -14.25
C PRO A 62 -12.06 1.06 -15.33
N ASP A 63 -12.41 1.40 -16.57
CA ASP A 63 -12.36 0.53 -17.76
C ASP A 63 -10.95 0.34 -18.35
N GLU A 64 -9.99 1.17 -17.94
CA GLU A 64 -8.59 1.10 -18.35
C GLU A 64 -7.70 0.32 -17.38
N VAL A 65 -8.23 -0.06 -16.20
CA VAL A 65 -7.45 -0.85 -15.21
C VAL A 65 -7.35 -2.29 -15.72
N PRO A 66 -6.13 -2.80 -15.97
CA PRO A 66 -5.94 -4.13 -16.55
C PRO A 66 -6.52 -5.25 -15.68
N ASP A 67 -7.21 -6.20 -16.29
CA ASP A 67 -7.80 -7.34 -15.58
C ASP A 67 -6.75 -8.33 -15.07
N GLU A 68 -5.56 -8.34 -15.65
CA GLU A 68 -4.42 -9.18 -15.26
C GLU A 68 -4.04 -9.01 -13.78
N ILE A 69 -4.31 -7.83 -13.19
CA ILE A 69 -4.04 -7.62 -11.75
C ILE A 69 -4.98 -8.40 -10.84
N ASN A 70 -6.13 -8.89 -11.35
CA ASN A 70 -7.06 -9.72 -10.57
C ASN A 70 -6.59 -11.17 -10.45
N LEU A 71 -5.52 -11.57 -11.17
CA LEU A 71 -4.96 -12.91 -11.18
C LEU A 71 -6.05 -13.99 -11.37
N ASP A 72 -6.77 -13.92 -12.49
CA ASP A 72 -7.85 -14.86 -12.87
C ASP A 72 -8.94 -15.03 -11.79
N GLY A 73 -9.34 -13.91 -11.18
CA GLY A 73 -10.38 -13.87 -10.16
C GLY A 73 -9.91 -14.23 -8.74
N THR A 74 -8.60 -14.31 -8.52
CA THR A 74 -8.02 -14.53 -7.20
C THR A 74 -8.31 -13.36 -6.24
N PHE A 75 -8.40 -12.12 -6.78
CA PHE A 75 -8.64 -10.92 -6.01
C PHE A 75 -10.01 -10.28 -6.31
N TYR A 76 -10.68 -9.81 -5.27
CA TYR A 76 -11.65 -8.74 -5.35
C TYR A 76 -10.92 -7.43 -5.55
N ARG A 77 -11.37 -6.58 -6.48
CA ARG A 77 -10.74 -5.32 -6.85
C ARG A 77 -11.65 -4.14 -6.53
N TYR A 78 -11.12 -3.16 -5.81
CA TYR A 78 -11.78 -1.90 -5.48
C TYR A 78 -10.89 -0.75 -5.90
N VAL A 79 -11.42 0.17 -6.70
CA VAL A 79 -10.65 1.26 -7.31
C VAL A 79 -11.29 2.61 -7.03
N HIS A 80 -10.48 3.61 -6.83
CA HIS A 80 -10.85 5.02 -6.81
C HIS A 80 -10.01 5.75 -7.85
N CYS A 81 -10.58 5.95 -9.02
CA CYS A 81 -9.92 6.67 -10.12
C CYS A 81 -10.16 8.17 -9.99
N ALA A 82 -9.18 8.97 -10.42
CA ALA A 82 -9.37 10.41 -10.49
C ALA A 82 -10.35 10.78 -11.62
N GLU A 83 -11.11 11.88 -11.44
CA GLU A 83 -11.91 12.44 -12.53
C GLU A 83 -11.03 12.86 -13.71
N LYS A 84 -9.86 13.41 -13.41
CA LYS A 84 -8.86 13.78 -14.42
C LYS A 84 -8.17 12.51 -14.96
N LYS A 85 -8.35 12.25 -16.26
CA LYS A 85 -7.72 11.12 -16.94
C LYS A 85 -6.20 11.11 -16.83
N GLY A 86 -5.63 9.94 -16.61
CA GLY A 86 -4.18 9.74 -16.53
C GLY A 86 -3.51 10.35 -15.29
N TYR A 87 -4.27 10.58 -14.23
CA TYR A 87 -3.81 11.23 -13.00
C TYR A 87 -4.18 10.40 -11.77
N SER A 88 -3.30 10.34 -10.75
CA SER A 88 -3.56 9.76 -9.43
C SER A 88 -4.25 8.38 -9.46
N GLY A 89 -5.19 8.14 -8.56
CA GLY A 89 -5.95 6.89 -8.45
C GLY A 89 -5.34 5.89 -7.46
N CYS A 90 -6.20 5.27 -6.63
CA CYS A 90 -5.83 4.22 -5.68
C CYS A 90 -6.65 2.96 -5.91
N ALA A 91 -6.10 1.81 -5.50
CA ALA A 91 -6.84 0.56 -5.46
C ALA A 91 -6.48 -0.30 -4.24
N ILE A 92 -7.40 -1.20 -3.89
CA ILE A 92 -7.15 -2.36 -3.03
C ILE A 92 -7.55 -3.62 -3.81
N LEU A 93 -6.62 -4.58 -3.84
CA LEU A 93 -6.89 -5.96 -4.23
C LEU A 93 -6.87 -6.82 -2.97
N THR A 94 -7.83 -7.71 -2.81
CA THR A 94 -7.92 -8.57 -1.62
C THR A 94 -8.47 -9.95 -1.97
N ARG A 95 -7.87 -11.02 -1.40
CA ARG A 95 -8.36 -12.40 -1.57
C ARG A 95 -9.67 -12.63 -0.84
N LYS A 96 -9.84 -12.01 0.32
CA LYS A 96 -11.06 -12.08 1.12
C LYS A 96 -11.97 -10.90 0.78
N LYS A 97 -13.25 -11.16 0.54
CA LYS A 97 -14.23 -10.09 0.34
C LYS A 97 -14.36 -9.27 1.63
N PRO A 98 -14.16 -7.96 1.61
CA PRO A 98 -14.40 -7.11 2.77
C PRO A 98 -15.91 -7.00 3.06
N ASP A 99 -16.26 -6.72 4.32
CA ASP A 99 -17.62 -6.49 4.76
C ASP A 99 -18.16 -5.15 4.24
N GLU A 100 -17.28 -4.15 4.15
CA GLU A 100 -17.59 -2.81 3.65
C GLU A 100 -16.39 -2.24 2.90
N VAL A 101 -16.66 -1.40 1.90
CA VAL A 101 -15.64 -0.62 1.18
C VAL A 101 -16.05 0.84 1.15
N ILE A 102 -15.13 1.73 1.51
CA ILE A 102 -15.30 3.17 1.44
C ILE A 102 -14.39 3.73 0.36
N ILE A 103 -14.97 4.49 -0.57
CA ILE A 103 -14.28 5.16 -1.66
C ILE A 103 -14.27 6.66 -1.37
N GLY A 104 -13.07 7.23 -1.25
CA GLY A 104 -12.90 8.59 -0.76
C GLY A 104 -12.99 8.69 0.77
N PHE A 105 -12.74 9.87 1.31
CA PHE A 105 -12.80 10.12 2.76
C PHE A 105 -13.65 11.33 3.13
N GLY A 106 -14.51 11.80 2.19
CA GLY A 106 -15.47 12.87 2.41
C GLY A 106 -14.91 14.27 2.18
N ASN A 107 -13.80 14.43 1.45
CA ASN A 107 -13.27 15.71 1.03
C ASN A 107 -13.30 15.85 -0.49
N GLU A 108 -14.17 16.71 -1.01
CA GLU A 108 -14.44 16.84 -2.46
C GLU A 108 -13.18 17.15 -3.29
N GLU A 109 -12.26 17.99 -2.79
CA GLU A 109 -11.02 18.35 -3.50
C GLU A 109 -10.18 17.10 -3.79
N PHE A 110 -10.01 16.22 -2.79
CA PHE A 110 -9.13 15.07 -2.88
C PHE A 110 -9.83 13.78 -3.30
N ASP A 111 -11.13 13.67 -3.07
CA ASP A 111 -11.93 12.55 -3.56
C ASP A 111 -12.03 12.57 -5.10
N ARG A 112 -12.11 13.76 -5.72
CA ARG A 112 -12.00 13.92 -7.18
C ARG A 112 -10.65 13.49 -7.75
N GLU A 113 -9.60 13.44 -6.93
CA GLU A 113 -8.27 12.99 -7.33
C GLU A 113 -8.06 11.47 -7.11
N GLY A 114 -9.04 10.74 -6.55
CA GLY A 114 -8.97 9.28 -6.41
C GLY A 114 -7.88 8.80 -5.44
N ARG A 115 -7.74 9.44 -4.27
CA ARG A 115 -6.58 9.26 -3.39
C ARG A 115 -6.76 8.28 -2.24
N TYR A 116 -7.96 7.70 -2.08
CA TYR A 116 -8.30 6.93 -0.89
C TYR A 116 -9.25 5.78 -1.21
N VAL A 117 -8.88 4.56 -0.79
CA VAL A 117 -9.76 3.39 -0.75
C VAL A 117 -9.58 2.71 0.59
N GLU A 118 -10.67 2.34 1.24
CA GLU A 118 -10.68 1.65 2.53
C GLU A 118 -11.49 0.37 2.43
N ALA A 119 -10.89 -0.75 2.82
CA ALA A 119 -11.54 -2.06 2.92
C ALA A 119 -11.66 -2.45 4.40
N ARG A 120 -12.88 -2.73 4.84
CA ARG A 120 -13.21 -3.09 6.21
C ARG A 120 -13.54 -4.56 6.32
N PHE A 121 -12.88 -5.24 7.22
CA PHE A 121 -13.13 -6.61 7.63
C PHE A 121 -13.58 -6.62 9.10
N ASN A 122 -14.07 -7.75 9.58
CA ASN A 122 -14.56 -7.86 10.96
C ASN A 122 -13.56 -7.31 11.99
N ASN A 123 -12.27 -7.66 11.87
CA ASN A 123 -11.24 -7.30 12.85
C ASN A 123 -10.12 -6.38 12.31
N LEU A 124 -10.20 -5.95 11.04
CA LEU A 124 -9.15 -5.16 10.39
C LEU A 124 -9.74 -4.12 9.42
N ILE A 125 -9.14 -2.96 9.39
CA ILE A 125 -9.32 -1.96 8.33
C ILE A 125 -8.01 -1.82 7.56
N VAL A 126 -8.06 -1.91 6.24
CA VAL A 126 -6.91 -1.64 5.38
C VAL A 126 -7.21 -0.47 4.47
N VAL A 127 -6.30 0.48 4.43
CA VAL A 127 -6.44 1.70 3.62
C VAL A 127 -5.33 1.76 2.58
N SER A 128 -5.68 2.02 1.33
CA SER A 128 -4.75 2.45 0.28
C SER A 128 -4.89 3.95 0.07
N ILE A 129 -3.81 4.70 0.29
CA ILE A 129 -3.82 6.16 0.24
C ILE A 129 -2.64 6.71 -0.56
N TYR A 130 -2.89 7.80 -1.30
CA TYR A 130 -1.87 8.48 -2.08
C TYR A 130 -1.84 9.98 -1.74
N PHE A 131 -0.78 10.42 -1.06
CA PHE A 131 -0.62 11.83 -0.70
C PHE A 131 -0.21 12.65 -1.92
N PRO A 132 -0.69 13.90 -2.05
CA PRO A 132 -0.23 14.78 -3.11
C PRO A 132 1.29 14.96 -3.10
N SER A 133 1.92 14.92 -4.28
CA SER A 133 3.29 15.41 -4.43
C SER A 133 3.28 16.93 -4.53
N GLY A 134 4.10 17.61 -3.73
CA GLY A 134 4.27 19.06 -3.77
C GLY A 134 5.38 19.53 -4.72
N SER A 135 6.08 18.60 -5.38
CA SER A 135 7.36 18.90 -6.06
C SER A 135 7.24 19.67 -7.39
N SER A 136 6.03 19.75 -7.98
CA SER A 136 5.85 20.34 -9.31
C SER A 136 5.61 21.84 -9.32
N SER A 137 5.05 22.39 -8.25
CA SER A 137 4.77 23.82 -8.09
C SER A 137 4.45 24.18 -6.65
N GLU A 138 4.52 25.47 -6.31
CA GLU A 138 4.08 25.99 -5.00
C GLU A 138 2.60 25.68 -4.73
N GLU A 139 1.74 25.80 -5.75
CA GLU A 139 0.31 25.46 -5.64
C GLU A 139 0.11 24.00 -5.23
N ARG A 140 0.88 23.07 -5.80
CA ARG A 140 0.83 21.64 -5.42
C ARG A 140 1.38 21.40 -4.02
N GLN A 141 2.37 22.17 -3.57
CA GLN A 141 2.84 22.11 -2.20
C GLN A 141 1.76 22.58 -1.21
N GLN A 142 1.05 23.67 -1.54
CA GLN A 142 -0.07 24.12 -0.72
C GLN A 142 -1.23 23.12 -0.72
N ALA A 143 -1.53 22.47 -1.86
CA ALA A 143 -2.52 21.39 -1.91
C ALA A 143 -2.12 20.23 -1.02
N LYS A 144 -0.83 19.88 -0.96
CA LYS A 144 -0.32 18.84 -0.06
C LYS A 144 -0.52 19.22 1.41
N PHE A 145 -0.24 20.47 1.80
CA PHE A 145 -0.49 20.91 3.18
C PHE A 145 -1.98 20.86 3.53
N ARG A 146 -2.88 21.30 2.64
CA ARG A 146 -4.33 21.15 2.85
C ARG A 146 -4.73 19.69 3.01
N PHE A 147 -4.14 18.79 2.20
CA PHE A 147 -4.39 17.33 2.33
C PHE A 147 -3.97 16.81 3.71
N LEU A 148 -2.78 17.18 4.19
CA LEU A 148 -2.28 16.79 5.51
C LEU A 148 -3.21 17.25 6.64
N ASP A 149 -3.79 18.44 6.50
CA ASP A 149 -4.73 18.98 7.50
C ASP A 149 -6.06 18.20 7.49
N VAL A 150 -6.65 17.95 6.33
CA VAL A 150 -7.98 17.33 6.25
C VAL A 150 -7.95 15.83 6.50
N ILE A 151 -6.91 15.12 6.07
CA ILE A 151 -6.80 13.67 6.27
C ILE A 151 -6.61 13.31 7.76
N LYS A 152 -6.07 14.23 8.55
CA LYS A 152 -5.90 14.04 9.99
C LYS A 152 -7.19 13.60 10.68
N GLY A 153 -8.30 14.26 10.38
CA GLY A 153 -9.61 13.92 10.95
C GLY A 153 -10.00 12.47 10.70
N ARG A 154 -9.78 11.99 9.46
CA ARG A 154 -10.04 10.58 9.11
C ARG A 154 -9.12 9.61 9.83
N LEU A 155 -7.83 9.94 9.96
CA LEU A 155 -6.88 9.12 10.70
C LEU A 155 -7.21 9.03 12.19
N ASP A 156 -7.69 10.11 12.79
CA ASP A 156 -8.17 10.14 14.18
C ASP A 156 -9.42 9.29 14.39
N GLU A 157 -10.32 9.24 13.40
CA GLU A 157 -11.49 8.35 13.41
C GLU A 157 -11.07 6.88 13.35
N LEU A 158 -10.13 6.53 12.47
CA LEU A 158 -9.61 5.18 12.35
C LEU A 158 -8.95 4.68 13.63
N LEU A 159 -8.18 5.53 14.33
CA LEU A 159 -7.60 5.17 15.64
C LEU A 159 -8.66 4.91 16.72
N ARG A 160 -9.84 5.52 16.59
CA ARG A 160 -10.97 5.36 17.54
C ARG A 160 -11.96 4.26 17.15
N ASP A 161 -11.84 3.67 15.97
CA ASP A 161 -12.78 2.64 15.48
C ASP A 161 -12.81 1.38 16.35
N GLY A 162 -11.68 1.03 16.96
CA GLY A 162 -11.54 -0.14 17.84
C GLY A 162 -11.03 -1.40 17.13
N ARG A 163 -11.04 -1.44 15.79
CA ARG A 163 -10.40 -2.49 15.01
C ARG A 163 -8.91 -2.16 14.82
N ASP A 164 -8.14 -3.17 14.45
CA ASP A 164 -6.81 -2.94 13.93
C ASP A 164 -6.88 -2.21 12.58
N VAL A 165 -5.89 -1.36 12.31
CA VAL A 165 -5.81 -0.59 11.08
C VAL A 165 -4.41 -0.72 10.47
N VAL A 166 -4.35 -0.93 9.14
CA VAL A 166 -3.13 -0.80 8.34
C VAL A 166 -3.35 0.22 7.25
N LEU A 167 -2.65 1.35 7.34
CA LEU A 167 -2.64 2.44 6.37
C LEU A 167 -1.44 2.27 5.45
N CYS A 168 -1.68 1.91 4.20
CA CYS A 168 -0.70 1.65 3.17
C CYS A 168 -0.66 2.77 2.14
N GLY A 169 0.52 3.24 1.77
CA GLY A 169 0.57 4.16 0.63
C GLY A 169 1.84 4.96 0.47
N ASP A 170 1.84 5.73 -0.60
CA ASP A 170 2.87 6.73 -0.87
C ASP A 170 2.47 8.06 -0.19
N PHE A 171 3.21 8.40 0.85
CA PHE A 171 2.98 9.64 1.60
C PHE A 171 3.71 10.84 0.97
N ASN A 172 4.56 10.57 -0.04
CA ASN A 172 5.40 11.60 -0.64
C ASN A 172 6.24 12.39 0.39
N ILE A 173 6.55 11.79 1.54
CA ILE A 173 7.35 12.37 2.63
C ILE A 173 8.37 11.36 3.11
N ALA A 174 9.64 11.71 3.14
CA ALA A 174 10.66 11.00 3.90
C ALA A 174 10.70 11.57 5.33
N HIS A 175 10.56 10.72 6.35
CA HIS A 175 10.39 11.18 7.73
C HIS A 175 11.69 11.71 8.34
N LYS A 176 12.74 10.87 8.31
CA LYS A 176 14.03 11.15 8.96
C LYS A 176 15.19 11.14 7.96
N GLU A 177 16.35 11.57 8.42
CA GLU A 177 17.58 11.59 7.61
C GLU A 177 17.96 10.20 7.08
N ILE A 178 17.61 9.14 7.82
CA ILE A 178 17.82 7.75 7.41
C ILE A 178 16.91 7.33 6.23
N ASP A 179 15.84 8.07 5.99
CA ASP A 179 14.81 7.76 4.97
C ASP A 179 15.10 8.41 3.61
N ILE A 180 16.21 9.14 3.49
CA ILE A 180 16.54 9.86 2.27
C ILE A 180 18.05 9.95 2.08
N LYS A 181 18.52 9.66 0.86
CA LYS A 181 19.91 9.91 0.50
C LYS A 181 20.14 11.40 0.28
N ASN A 182 21.34 11.89 0.69
CA ASN A 182 21.72 13.30 0.55
C ASN A 182 20.74 14.28 1.25
N TRP A 183 20.26 13.92 2.44
CA TRP A 183 19.27 14.67 3.19
C TRP A 183 19.61 16.17 3.38
N LYS A 184 20.89 16.53 3.56
CA LYS A 184 21.33 17.93 3.72
C LYS A 184 20.96 18.81 2.53
N GLY A 185 21.05 18.26 1.32
CA GLY A 185 20.69 18.96 0.08
C GLY A 185 19.19 19.04 -0.16
N ASN A 186 18.38 18.28 0.61
CA ASN A 186 16.93 18.18 0.42
C ASN A 186 16.10 18.89 1.49
N LEU A 187 16.72 19.59 2.46
CA LEU A 187 16.03 20.25 3.58
C LEU A 187 14.95 21.27 3.17
N LYS A 188 15.02 21.78 1.94
CA LYS A 188 14.05 22.75 1.38
C LYS A 188 13.21 22.17 0.24
N ASN A 189 13.31 20.87 0.03
CA ASN A 189 12.57 20.20 -1.06
C ASN A 189 11.28 19.58 -0.52
N SER A 190 10.21 19.68 -1.33
CA SER A 190 8.97 18.95 -1.09
C SER A 190 9.26 17.46 -0.82
N GLY A 191 8.57 16.91 0.16
CA GLY A 191 8.79 15.55 0.64
C GLY A 191 9.84 15.43 1.78
N PHE A 192 10.57 16.54 2.09
CA PHE A 192 11.49 16.56 3.21
C PHE A 192 11.49 17.89 3.99
N LEU A 193 10.44 18.70 3.81
CA LEU A 193 10.25 19.94 4.55
C LEU A 193 10.05 19.65 6.05
N PRO A 194 10.48 20.57 6.94
CA PRO A 194 10.29 20.40 8.39
C PRO A 194 8.84 20.13 8.79
N GLU A 195 7.88 20.83 8.17
CA GLU A 195 6.45 20.70 8.46
C GLU A 195 5.90 19.32 8.05
N GLU A 196 6.32 18.79 6.90
CA GLU A 196 5.95 17.46 6.42
C GLU A 196 6.50 16.37 7.36
N ARG A 197 7.76 16.46 7.73
CA ARG A 197 8.44 15.56 8.68
C ARG A 197 7.79 15.62 10.07
N GLN A 198 7.43 16.83 10.53
CA GLN A 198 6.74 17.03 11.79
C GLN A 198 5.37 16.38 11.78
N TRP A 199 4.61 16.48 10.66
CA TRP A 199 3.32 15.82 10.51
C TRP A 199 3.42 14.31 10.75
N ILE A 200 4.41 13.62 10.16
CA ILE A 200 4.64 12.19 10.43
C ILE A 200 4.99 11.95 11.90
N THR A 201 5.86 12.78 12.49
CA THR A 201 6.22 12.68 13.91
C THR A 201 4.99 12.76 14.82
N ASP A 202 4.05 13.66 14.50
CA ASP A 202 2.83 13.83 15.28
C ASP A 202 1.88 12.64 15.12
N ARG A 203 1.74 12.05 13.90
CA ARG A 203 0.97 10.80 13.72
C ARG A 203 1.54 9.66 14.56
N LEU A 204 2.87 9.51 14.62
CA LEU A 204 3.51 8.49 15.47
C LEU A 204 3.28 8.74 16.96
N ARG A 205 3.25 10.01 17.41
CA ARG A 205 2.93 10.36 18.80
C ARG A 205 1.48 10.11 19.17
N GLU A 206 0.57 10.20 18.20
CA GLU A 206 -0.86 9.94 18.36
C GLU A 206 -1.19 8.44 18.43
N GLY A 207 -0.21 7.56 18.16
CA GLY A 207 -0.38 6.11 18.32
C GLY A 207 -0.08 5.29 17.07
N TRP A 208 0.03 5.91 15.88
CA TRP A 208 0.43 5.20 14.68
C TRP A 208 1.84 4.61 14.81
N GLN A 209 2.09 3.47 14.15
CA GLN A 209 3.38 2.80 14.14
C GLN A 209 3.91 2.70 12.70
N ASP A 210 5.13 3.14 12.44
CA ASP A 210 5.85 2.86 11.19
C ASP A 210 6.36 1.42 11.23
N VAL A 211 5.59 0.48 10.65
CA VAL A 211 5.86 -0.95 10.76
C VAL A 211 7.19 -1.33 10.12
N PHE A 212 7.52 -0.71 8.97
CA PHE A 212 8.80 -0.96 8.34
C PHE A 212 9.98 -0.62 9.26
N ARG A 213 10.00 0.59 9.83
CA ARG A 213 11.10 1.02 10.69
C ARG A 213 11.16 0.29 12.04
N ARG A 214 10.04 -0.27 12.47
CA ARG A 214 10.00 -1.17 13.63
C ARG A 214 10.77 -2.48 13.36
N LEU A 215 10.70 -3.01 12.13
CA LEU A 215 11.32 -4.28 11.74
C LEU A 215 12.72 -4.10 11.13
N ASP A 216 12.93 -3.02 10.37
CA ASP A 216 14.19 -2.76 9.66
C ASP A 216 14.73 -1.36 9.98
N PRO A 217 15.62 -1.23 10.98
CA PRO A 217 16.24 0.04 11.35
C PRO A 217 17.45 0.42 10.47
N ARG A 218 17.81 -0.41 9.48
CA ARG A 218 19.01 -0.21 8.65
C ARG A 218 18.89 1.03 7.77
N PRO A 219 20.00 1.74 7.50
CA PRO A 219 20.02 2.85 6.54
C PRO A 219 19.91 2.35 5.10
N ASP A 220 19.76 3.30 4.17
CA ASP A 220 19.76 3.06 2.73
C ASP A 220 18.67 2.05 2.25
N ARG A 221 17.57 1.96 3.00
CA ARG A 221 16.37 1.19 2.65
C ARG A 221 15.32 2.14 2.09
N PHE A 222 15.31 2.29 0.77
CA PHE A 222 14.47 3.25 0.05
C PHE A 222 13.41 2.52 -0.76
N THR A 223 12.29 3.21 -1.01
CA THR A 223 11.16 2.72 -1.79
C THR A 223 11.01 3.43 -3.13
N TRP A 224 11.61 4.61 -3.29
CA TRP A 224 11.54 5.42 -4.52
C TRP A 224 12.91 5.91 -4.97
N TRP A 225 13.11 5.98 -6.30
CA TRP A 225 14.30 6.53 -6.94
C TRP A 225 13.91 7.34 -8.16
N SER A 226 14.47 8.55 -8.27
CA SER A 226 14.28 9.38 -9.46
C SER A 226 14.63 8.62 -10.75
N ASN A 227 13.85 8.86 -11.80
CA ASN A 227 14.16 8.36 -13.15
C ASN A 227 15.37 9.06 -13.80
N ARG A 228 15.89 10.13 -13.17
CA ARG A 228 17.01 10.90 -13.69
C ARG A 228 18.34 10.25 -13.32
N GLY A 229 19.30 10.28 -14.26
CA GLY A 229 20.63 9.72 -14.04
C GLY A 229 20.62 8.23 -13.70
N ARG A 230 21.50 7.81 -12.77
CA ARG A 230 21.64 6.42 -12.30
C ARG A 230 21.18 6.26 -10.83
N ALA A 231 20.14 7.02 -10.43
CA ALA A 231 19.71 7.10 -9.03
C ALA A 231 19.43 5.71 -8.42
N ARG A 232 18.68 4.84 -9.11
CA ARG A 232 18.36 3.49 -8.62
C ARG A 232 19.60 2.58 -8.52
N ILE A 233 20.49 2.65 -9.49
CA ILE A 233 21.73 1.85 -9.51
C ILE A 233 22.65 2.28 -8.36
N ASN A 234 22.79 3.59 -8.13
CA ASN A 234 23.63 4.16 -7.09
C ASN A 234 22.93 4.22 -5.72
N ASN A 235 21.72 3.70 -5.62
CA ASN A 235 20.87 3.75 -4.43
C ASN A 235 20.70 5.17 -3.86
N VAL A 236 20.51 6.16 -4.72
CA VAL A 236 20.17 7.54 -4.34
C VAL A 236 18.66 7.64 -4.34
N GLY A 237 18.05 7.24 -3.24
CA GLY A 237 16.61 7.06 -3.10
C GLY A 237 16.02 7.72 -1.87
N TRP A 238 14.69 7.59 -1.76
CA TRP A 238 13.85 8.06 -0.68
C TRP A 238 12.93 6.92 -0.22
N ARG A 239 12.66 6.82 1.08
CA ARG A 239 11.59 5.97 1.60
C ARG A 239 10.38 6.86 1.86
N ILE A 240 9.41 6.78 0.97
CA ILE A 240 8.19 7.59 0.98
C ILE A 240 6.91 6.75 0.94
N ASP A 241 7.05 5.43 0.73
CA ASP A 241 5.97 4.47 0.85
C ASP A 241 5.98 3.83 2.24
N TYR A 242 4.80 3.69 2.84
CA TYR A 242 4.64 3.25 4.23
C TYR A 242 3.56 2.18 4.38
N GLN A 243 3.71 1.39 5.43
CA GLN A 243 2.62 0.73 6.14
C GLN A 243 2.62 1.28 7.57
N PHE A 244 1.72 2.22 7.84
CA PHE A 244 1.43 2.66 9.21
C PHE A 244 0.32 1.79 9.77
N SER A 245 0.40 1.46 11.07
CA SER A 245 -0.64 0.65 11.69
C SER A 245 -0.93 1.06 13.13
N THR A 246 -2.05 0.56 13.65
CA THR A 246 -2.34 0.57 15.09
C THR A 246 -1.34 -0.31 15.85
N PRO A 247 -1.09 -0.04 17.16
CA PRO A 247 -0.05 -0.75 17.92
C PRO A 247 -0.26 -2.26 18.02
N ALA A 248 -1.51 -2.73 18.13
CA ALA A 248 -1.79 -4.14 18.31
C ALA A 248 -1.32 -4.96 17.10
N ILE A 249 -1.78 -4.63 15.87
CA ILE A 249 -1.34 -5.33 14.67
C ILE A 249 0.16 -5.07 14.37
N ALA A 250 0.71 -3.87 14.67
CA ALA A 250 2.14 -3.62 14.53
C ALA A 250 2.99 -4.61 15.34
N SER A 251 2.49 -5.05 16.51
CA SER A 251 3.20 -6.00 17.37
C SER A 251 3.27 -7.41 16.77
N THR A 252 2.36 -7.76 15.85
CA THR A 252 2.31 -9.05 15.17
C THR A 252 3.15 -9.10 13.90
N ALA A 253 3.70 -7.96 13.45
CA ALA A 253 4.55 -7.91 12.27
C ALA A 253 5.85 -8.71 12.48
N LYS A 254 6.17 -9.62 11.54
CA LYS A 254 7.30 -10.54 11.60
C LYS A 254 8.39 -10.23 10.59
N GLU A 255 8.00 -9.89 9.36
CA GLU A 255 8.91 -9.72 8.24
C GLU A 255 8.53 -8.49 7.42
N THR A 256 9.53 -7.85 6.83
CA THR A 256 9.34 -6.78 5.86
C THR A 256 10.38 -6.85 4.76
N ASP A 257 9.98 -6.50 3.54
CA ASP A 257 10.88 -6.41 2.40
C ASP A 257 10.51 -5.25 1.47
N ILE A 258 11.55 -4.69 0.84
CA ILE A 258 11.43 -3.75 -0.28
C ILE A 258 12.02 -4.46 -1.51
N TYR A 259 11.16 -4.89 -2.42
CA TYR A 259 11.55 -5.67 -3.59
C TYR A 259 12.20 -4.80 -4.67
N ARG A 260 13.45 -5.11 -5.04
CA ARG A 260 14.26 -4.28 -5.93
C ARG A 260 14.76 -4.99 -7.19
N ASP A 261 14.59 -6.31 -7.30
CA ASP A 261 15.20 -7.11 -8.37
C ASP A 261 14.60 -6.78 -9.74
N GLU A 262 13.29 -6.59 -9.81
CA GLU A 262 12.59 -6.14 -11.01
C GLU A 262 12.07 -4.71 -10.84
N ARG A 263 11.89 -4.01 -11.95
CA ARG A 263 11.44 -2.62 -11.92
C ARG A 263 10.12 -2.45 -12.66
N PHE A 264 9.01 -2.42 -11.91
CA PHE A 264 7.68 -2.15 -12.44
C PHE A 264 7.36 -0.65 -12.49
N SER A 265 7.91 0.10 -11.56
CA SER A 265 7.72 1.53 -11.34
C SER A 265 9.04 2.20 -10.96
N ASP A 266 9.05 3.50 -10.73
CA ASP A 266 10.09 4.22 -10.00
C ASP A 266 10.01 4.01 -8.48
N HIS A 267 8.89 3.45 -7.99
CA HIS A 267 8.78 2.87 -6.65
C HIS A 267 9.02 1.35 -6.66
N ALA A 268 9.37 0.82 -5.50
CA ALA A 268 9.49 -0.60 -5.23
C ALA A 268 8.35 -1.09 -4.34
N PRO A 269 7.83 -2.30 -4.55
CA PRO A 269 6.86 -2.89 -3.64
C PRO A 269 7.42 -2.99 -2.21
N LEU A 270 6.64 -2.56 -1.23
CA LEU A 270 6.90 -2.74 0.19
C LEU A 270 5.95 -3.81 0.72
N THR A 271 6.51 -4.90 1.22
CA THR A 271 5.78 -6.03 1.80
C THR A 271 5.95 -6.05 3.32
N VAL A 272 4.88 -6.34 4.03
CA VAL A 272 4.92 -6.70 5.46
C VAL A 272 4.10 -7.97 5.67
N VAL A 273 4.63 -8.86 6.50
CA VAL A 273 3.98 -10.11 6.93
C VAL A 273 3.64 -10.00 8.41
N TYR A 274 2.38 -10.21 8.73
CA TYR A 274 1.83 -10.16 10.07
C TYR A 274 1.40 -11.56 10.53
N ASP A 275 1.67 -11.90 11.77
CA ASP A 275 1.07 -13.06 12.47
C ASP A 275 -0.34 -12.66 12.92
N PHE A 276 -1.26 -12.65 11.97
CA PHE A 276 -2.61 -12.11 12.14
C PHE A 276 -3.62 -12.92 11.33
N ASN A 277 -4.73 -13.29 11.97
CA ASN A 277 -5.83 -13.99 11.32
C ASN A 277 -6.89 -12.98 10.85
N LEU A 278 -7.02 -12.80 9.54
CA LEU A 278 -8.01 -11.93 8.93
C LEU A 278 -9.40 -12.58 8.99
N GLN A 279 -10.31 -11.98 9.76
CA GLN A 279 -11.69 -12.45 9.96
C GLN A 279 -12.69 -11.68 9.09
#